data_88ca0eb1e8c09e533a9c3c91b350efb5
#
_entry.id   88ca0eb1e8c09e533a9c3c91b350efb5
#
_cell.length_a   1.000
_cell.length_b   1.000
_cell.length_c   1.000
_cell.angle_alpha   90.00
_cell.angle_beta   90.00
_cell.angle_gamma   90.00
#
_symmetry.space_group_name_H-M   'P 1'
#
loop_
_entity.id
_entity.type
_entity.pdbx_description
1 polymer ?
#
loop_
_entity_poly.entity_id
_entity_poly.type
_entity_poly.pdbx_seq_one_letter_code
_entity_poly.pdbx_strand_id
1 'polypeptide(L)'
;MKRFLLLMLCLSGLLACSKDKTEDVPPVPPGSEEIPDKLELKAGDTDFNSLAYTVTAGKDGNEYLHVVYDKSFYDGVVGVFYQPADLLQKDGKRGTGTQSYTVKNGDAYPDGTTIFILGKADYVILAAVCDEKGVIKGEITSVSVTTKEVEYSKAQIVVEQDLDKTTSLALAVKITPDEAVDSYYAVPFEKDDYELNYKDMARPELMKMLLRYSEPLQGVQTKVWDVGIAPNTDYCVVVYGMVGDVPTEIVETVCRSGEPQMALPTIEVTIVPGDGTDGYDPHKSLIVTMKAANASSGYYYFDTKSNYEANLEYGYTDETLPKNYGNPIDSESIVLMLEPEGAVNSHRKLHPDTEYVVIVSVANTEGSVALAKELARTATAPMLPPVESELFTTLQ
;
A
#
# COMPACT_ATOMS: atom_id res chain seq x y z
N MET A 1 -3.37 2.89 2.14
CA MET A 1 -3.42 1.53 1.57
C MET A 1 -3.15 1.46 0.06
N LYS A 2 -3.52 2.43 -0.78
CA LYS A 2 -3.14 2.49 -2.22
C LYS A 2 -1.61 2.49 -2.49
N ARG A 3 -0.78 2.87 -1.52
CA ARG A 3 0.70 2.80 -1.65
C ARG A 3 1.28 1.38 -1.69
N PHE A 4 0.55 0.38 -1.25
CA PHE A 4 1.00 -1.03 -1.28
C PHE A 4 0.84 -1.67 -2.67
N LEU A 5 -0.13 -1.21 -3.47
CA LEU A 5 -0.34 -1.71 -4.83
C LEU A 5 0.65 -1.08 -5.83
N LEU A 6 1.12 0.15 -5.57
CA LEU A 6 2.02 0.86 -6.49
C LEU A 6 3.47 0.35 -6.46
N LEU A 7 3.90 -0.34 -5.39
CA LEU A 7 5.24 -0.92 -5.32
C LEU A 7 5.41 -2.18 -6.18
N MET A 8 4.31 -2.79 -6.64
CA MET A 8 4.34 -3.96 -7.53
C MET A 8 4.42 -3.64 -9.04
N LEU A 9 4.12 -2.42 -9.45
CA LEU A 9 4.09 -2.07 -10.89
C LEU A 9 5.42 -1.52 -11.46
N CYS A 10 6.41 -1.23 -10.64
CA CYS A 10 7.69 -0.68 -11.12
C CYS A 10 8.76 -1.71 -11.51
N LEU A 11 8.47 -3.01 -11.53
CA LEU A 11 9.46 -4.06 -11.91
C LEU A 11 9.21 -4.74 -13.26
N SER A 12 8.31 -4.23 -14.09
CA SER A 12 8.00 -4.84 -15.42
C SER A 12 8.71 -4.18 -16.59
N GLY A 13 9.98 -3.90 -16.48
CA GLY A 13 10.73 -3.33 -17.58
C GLY A 13 12.20 -3.71 -17.61
N LEU A 14 12.55 -4.97 -17.93
CA LEU A 14 13.85 -5.36 -18.52
C LEU A 14 13.83 -6.87 -18.81
N LEU A 15 13.17 -7.27 -19.91
CA LEU A 15 13.42 -8.53 -20.59
C LEU A 15 13.97 -8.19 -21.97
N ALA A 16 15.26 -8.00 -22.06
CA ALA A 16 15.98 -8.01 -23.34
C ALA A 16 16.46 -9.42 -23.62
N CYS A 17 15.98 -9.98 -24.71
CA CYS A 17 16.44 -11.21 -25.31
C CYS A 17 17.96 -11.22 -25.54
N SER A 18 18.63 -12.29 -25.15
CA SER A 18 19.88 -12.71 -25.77
C SER A 18 19.79 -14.18 -26.09
N LYS A 19 19.97 -14.47 -27.38
CA LYS A 19 20.01 -15.77 -27.98
C LYS A 19 21.34 -16.49 -27.71
N ASP A 20 21.20 -17.81 -27.53
CA ASP A 20 22.12 -18.90 -27.87
C ASP A 20 23.63 -18.76 -27.63
N LYS A 21 24.10 -19.55 -26.67
CA LYS A 21 25.26 -20.44 -26.89
C LYS A 21 25.08 -21.68 -26.02
N THR A 22 24.79 -22.79 -26.66
CA THR A 22 25.00 -24.14 -26.13
C THR A 22 26.48 -24.33 -25.88
N GLU A 23 26.93 -24.27 -24.64
CA GLU A 23 28.22 -24.85 -24.25
C GLU A 23 27.97 -26.30 -23.86
N ASP A 24 28.68 -27.21 -24.54
CA ASP A 24 28.75 -28.62 -24.19
C ASP A 24 29.29 -28.79 -22.77
N VAL A 25 28.37 -29.06 -21.82
CA VAL A 25 28.74 -29.48 -20.47
C VAL A 25 29.19 -30.96 -20.60
N PRO A 26 30.42 -31.33 -20.21
CA PRO A 26 30.86 -32.72 -20.24
C PRO A 26 29.96 -33.57 -19.36
N PRO A 27 29.67 -34.82 -19.75
CA PRO A 27 28.78 -35.70 -18.98
C PRO A 27 29.38 -35.93 -17.60
N VAL A 28 28.59 -35.56 -16.57
CA VAL A 28 28.89 -35.86 -15.17
C VAL A 28 28.97 -37.38 -15.02
N PRO A 29 30.01 -37.96 -14.42
CA PRO A 29 30.09 -39.40 -14.21
C PRO A 29 28.92 -39.85 -13.36
N PRO A 30 28.36 -41.04 -13.59
CA PRO A 30 27.28 -41.57 -12.79
C PRO A 30 27.80 -41.90 -11.37
N GLY A 31 27.87 -40.90 -10.53
CA GLY A 31 27.91 -41.08 -9.08
C GLY A 31 26.46 -41.31 -8.64
N SER A 32 26.25 -42.39 -7.92
CA SER A 32 24.94 -42.74 -7.33
C SER A 32 24.30 -41.52 -6.72
N GLU A 33 23.39 -40.87 -7.45
CA GLU A 33 22.38 -40.01 -6.84
C GLU A 33 21.52 -40.95 -6.01
N GLU A 34 21.85 -41.06 -4.72
CA GLU A 34 20.93 -41.67 -3.76
C GLU A 34 19.66 -40.86 -3.84
N ILE A 35 18.58 -41.48 -4.30
CA ILE A 35 17.24 -40.92 -4.29
C ILE A 35 17.02 -40.46 -2.85
N PRO A 36 16.83 -39.14 -2.58
CA PRO A 36 16.59 -38.69 -1.23
C PRO A 36 15.36 -39.41 -0.71
N ASP A 37 15.45 -39.98 0.50
CA ASP A 37 14.32 -40.66 1.13
C ASP A 37 13.15 -39.68 1.20
N LYS A 38 11.96 -40.23 0.96
CA LYS A 38 10.75 -39.44 0.88
C LYS A 38 10.48 -38.79 2.23
N LEU A 39 10.51 -37.46 2.27
CA LEU A 39 10.09 -36.69 3.42
C LEU A 39 8.58 -36.88 3.65
N GLU A 40 8.19 -37.16 4.87
CA GLU A 40 6.78 -37.18 5.30
C GLU A 40 6.44 -35.87 6.04
N LEU A 41 5.34 -35.26 5.67
CA LEU A 41 4.76 -34.08 6.30
C LEU A 41 3.33 -34.41 6.72
N LYS A 42 3.06 -34.30 8.02
CA LYS A 42 1.74 -34.61 8.61
C LYS A 42 1.21 -33.41 9.37
N ALA A 43 -0.04 -33.03 9.07
CA ALA A 43 -0.78 -32.08 9.91
C ALA A 43 -1.01 -32.68 11.30
N GLY A 44 -0.86 -31.86 12.32
CA GLY A 44 -1.21 -32.15 13.70
C GLY A 44 -2.48 -31.39 14.13
N ASP A 45 -2.62 -31.18 15.43
CA ASP A 45 -3.73 -30.44 16.01
C ASP A 45 -3.66 -28.96 15.63
N THR A 46 -4.84 -28.35 15.44
CA THR A 46 -5.01 -26.94 15.19
C THR A 46 -5.85 -26.28 16.28
N ASP A 47 -5.58 -25.03 16.57
CA ASP A 47 -6.44 -24.16 17.35
C ASP A 47 -6.73 -22.87 16.57
N PHE A 48 -7.50 -21.95 17.11
CA PHE A 48 -7.83 -20.68 16.42
C PHE A 48 -6.62 -19.76 16.22
N ASN A 49 -5.55 -19.92 17.02
CA ASN A 49 -4.34 -19.08 17.02
C ASN A 49 -3.04 -19.88 16.86
N SER A 50 -3.15 -21.19 16.56
CA SER A 50 -1.98 -22.05 16.39
C SER A 50 -2.28 -23.25 15.50
N LEU A 51 -1.23 -23.79 14.90
CA LEU A 51 -1.27 -25.06 14.17
C LEU A 51 -0.01 -25.88 14.47
N ALA A 52 -0.19 -27.19 14.55
CA ALA A 52 0.89 -28.15 14.72
C ALA A 52 1.08 -29.01 13.46
N TYR A 53 2.28 -29.48 13.25
CA TYR A 53 2.62 -30.46 12.21
C TYR A 53 3.89 -31.23 12.58
N THR A 54 4.07 -32.36 11.93
CA THR A 54 5.28 -33.18 12.09
C THR A 54 5.95 -33.36 10.75
N VAL A 55 7.25 -33.12 10.71
CA VAL A 55 8.12 -33.43 9.58
C VAL A 55 8.96 -34.65 9.95
N THR A 56 8.97 -35.66 9.10
CA THR A 56 9.85 -36.84 9.23
C THR A 56 10.73 -36.91 8.01
N ALA A 57 12.02 -36.70 8.16
CA ALA A 57 13.00 -36.98 7.12
C ALA A 57 13.19 -38.50 7.02
N GLY A 58 13.25 -39.08 5.81
CA GLY A 58 13.29 -40.51 5.58
C GLY A 58 14.51 -41.22 6.14
N LYS A 59 15.66 -40.55 6.30
CA LYS A 59 16.85 -41.04 7.01
C LYS A 59 17.14 -40.19 8.23
N ASP A 60 17.55 -40.82 9.31
CA ASP A 60 18.07 -40.13 10.47
C ASP A 60 19.25 -39.23 10.06
N GLY A 61 19.11 -37.92 10.34
CA GLY A 61 20.15 -36.93 10.07
C GLY A 61 20.02 -36.13 8.76
N ASN A 62 19.02 -36.40 7.89
CA ASN A 62 18.73 -35.51 6.78
C ASN A 62 18.21 -34.15 7.28
N GLU A 63 18.78 -33.09 6.74
CA GLU A 63 18.26 -31.74 6.95
C GLU A 63 17.09 -31.46 6.03
N TYR A 64 16.16 -30.65 6.51
CA TYR A 64 15.06 -30.15 5.70
C TYR A 64 14.76 -28.69 6.03
N LEU A 65 14.09 -28.03 5.09
CA LEU A 65 13.43 -26.76 5.30
C LEU A 65 11.94 -26.99 5.46
N HIS A 66 11.30 -26.18 6.31
CA HIS A 66 9.85 -26.17 6.46
C HIS A 66 9.34 -24.76 6.73
N VAL A 67 8.11 -24.45 6.26
CA VAL A 67 7.48 -23.12 6.40
C VAL A 67 5.97 -23.26 6.38
N VAL A 68 5.30 -22.31 7.00
CA VAL A 68 3.84 -22.17 7.03
C VAL A 68 3.45 -20.86 6.37
N TYR A 69 2.48 -20.87 5.46
CA TYR A 69 1.89 -19.68 4.86
C TYR A 69 0.38 -19.68 5.01
N ASP A 70 -0.22 -18.50 5.11
CA ASP A 70 -1.63 -18.32 4.82
C ASP A 70 -1.91 -18.80 3.39
N LYS A 71 -2.95 -19.62 3.21
CA LYS A 71 -3.21 -20.24 1.91
C LYS A 71 -3.60 -19.22 0.84
N SER A 72 -4.30 -18.17 1.20
CA SER A 72 -4.69 -17.12 0.25
C SER A 72 -3.48 -16.35 -0.26
N PHE A 73 -2.52 -16.05 0.62
CA PHE A 73 -1.23 -15.48 0.22
C PHE A 73 -0.47 -16.44 -0.69
N TYR A 74 -0.33 -17.70 -0.29
CA TYR A 74 0.40 -18.70 -1.06
C TYR A 74 -0.18 -18.88 -2.47
N ASP A 75 -1.49 -19.06 -2.58
CA ASP A 75 -2.18 -19.22 -3.88
C ASP A 75 -2.08 -17.96 -4.76
N GLY A 76 -2.01 -16.78 -4.14
CA GLY A 76 -1.88 -15.51 -4.86
C GLY A 76 -0.48 -15.23 -5.41
N VAL A 77 0.57 -15.83 -4.84
CA VAL A 77 1.95 -15.54 -5.25
C VAL A 77 2.62 -16.70 -6.00
N VAL A 78 2.22 -17.94 -5.76
CA VAL A 78 2.81 -19.12 -6.39
C VAL A 78 2.35 -19.25 -7.84
N GLY A 79 3.31 -19.47 -8.73
CA GLY A 79 3.06 -19.53 -10.17
C GLY A 79 2.96 -18.17 -10.88
N VAL A 80 2.87 -17.08 -10.09
CA VAL A 80 2.86 -15.69 -10.62
C VAL A 80 4.21 -15.02 -10.36
N PHE A 81 4.65 -15.01 -9.10
CA PHE A 81 5.88 -14.32 -8.67
C PHE A 81 6.95 -15.26 -8.16
N TYR A 82 6.57 -16.38 -7.55
CA TYR A 82 7.46 -17.33 -6.90
C TYR A 82 7.12 -18.77 -7.28
N GLN A 83 8.14 -19.64 -7.22
CA GLN A 83 7.93 -21.09 -7.15
C GLN A 83 7.91 -21.51 -5.68
N PRO A 84 7.27 -22.65 -5.33
CA PRO A 84 7.28 -23.16 -3.95
C PRO A 84 8.69 -23.29 -3.35
N ALA A 85 9.67 -23.63 -4.20
CA ALA A 85 11.07 -23.75 -3.81
C ALA A 85 11.66 -22.39 -3.37
N ASP A 86 11.35 -21.31 -4.06
CA ASP A 86 11.86 -19.98 -3.76
C ASP A 86 11.35 -19.51 -2.39
N LEU A 87 10.05 -19.73 -2.12
CA LEU A 87 9.43 -19.42 -0.85
C LEU A 87 10.06 -20.22 0.29
N LEU A 88 10.23 -21.53 0.09
CA LEU A 88 10.78 -22.42 1.10
C LEU A 88 12.28 -22.12 1.36
N GLN A 89 13.05 -21.73 0.37
CA GLN A 89 14.45 -21.32 0.55
C GLN A 89 14.57 -19.96 1.26
N LYS A 90 13.65 -19.05 0.97
CA LYS A 90 13.66 -17.70 1.55
C LYS A 90 13.24 -17.71 3.02
N ASP A 91 12.11 -18.33 3.33
CA ASP A 91 11.43 -18.20 4.62
C ASP A 91 11.45 -19.49 5.46
N GLY A 92 12.06 -20.56 4.93
CA GLY A 92 12.08 -21.87 5.58
C GLY A 92 13.00 -21.94 6.80
N LYS A 93 12.48 -22.53 7.87
CA LYS A 93 13.26 -22.92 9.07
C LYS A 93 13.89 -24.29 8.83
N ARG A 94 15.09 -24.49 9.37
CA ARG A 94 15.80 -25.79 9.29
C ARG A 94 15.35 -26.74 10.39
N GLY A 95 15.26 -28.01 10.03
CA GLY A 95 15.06 -29.12 10.95
C GLY A 95 15.83 -30.35 10.52
N THR A 96 15.93 -31.34 11.42
CA THR A 96 16.61 -32.63 11.18
C THR A 96 15.80 -33.77 11.78
N GLY A 97 15.86 -34.95 11.15
CA GLY A 97 15.18 -36.17 11.67
C GLY A 97 13.67 -36.03 11.72
N THR A 98 13.06 -36.57 12.78
CA THR A 98 11.61 -36.44 13.02
C THR A 98 11.36 -35.40 14.11
N GLN A 99 10.66 -34.32 13.75
CA GLN A 99 10.32 -33.25 14.70
C GLN A 99 8.88 -32.79 14.53
N SER A 100 8.25 -32.47 15.66
CA SER A 100 6.94 -31.85 15.71
C SER A 100 7.11 -30.36 16.01
N TYR A 101 6.36 -29.55 15.27
CA TYR A 101 6.37 -28.09 15.35
C TYR A 101 5.00 -27.59 15.73
N THR A 102 4.96 -26.55 16.53
CA THR A 102 3.76 -25.74 16.76
C THR A 102 4.10 -24.30 16.37
N VAL A 103 3.35 -23.75 15.44
CA VAL A 103 3.44 -22.35 15.05
C VAL A 103 2.27 -21.62 15.65
N LYS A 104 2.53 -20.51 16.32
CA LYS A 104 1.54 -19.67 16.99
C LYS A 104 1.40 -18.32 16.32
N ASN A 105 0.27 -17.68 16.58
CA ASN A 105 0.10 -16.27 16.24
C ASN A 105 1.19 -15.41 16.89
N GLY A 106 1.85 -14.56 16.12
CA GLY A 106 2.97 -13.75 16.63
C GLY A 106 4.35 -14.36 16.47
N ASP A 107 4.48 -15.64 16.11
CA ASP A 107 5.78 -16.21 15.73
C ASP A 107 6.37 -15.49 14.52
N ALA A 108 7.68 -15.58 14.34
CA ALA A 108 8.36 -14.91 13.24
C ALA A 108 8.95 -15.89 12.21
N TYR A 109 8.96 -15.47 10.95
CA TYR A 109 9.81 -16.06 9.92
C TYR A 109 11.29 -15.75 10.19
N PRO A 110 12.23 -16.42 9.51
CA PRO A 110 13.67 -16.15 9.67
C PRO A 110 14.07 -14.70 9.36
N ASP A 111 13.33 -13.99 8.51
CA ASP A 111 13.56 -12.58 8.18
C ASP A 111 12.97 -11.58 9.20
N GLY A 112 12.34 -12.11 10.28
CA GLY A 112 11.69 -11.31 11.32
C GLY A 112 10.24 -10.91 11.00
N THR A 113 9.70 -11.24 9.84
CA THR A 113 8.28 -10.98 9.52
C THR A 113 7.37 -11.83 10.41
N THR A 114 6.33 -11.22 10.96
CA THR A 114 5.40 -11.88 11.88
C THR A 114 4.46 -12.83 11.15
N ILE A 115 4.27 -14.03 11.70
CA ILE A 115 3.29 -15.01 11.26
C ILE A 115 1.97 -14.73 11.98
N PHE A 116 0.91 -14.47 11.21
CA PHE A 116 -0.43 -14.24 11.77
C PHE A 116 -1.30 -15.49 11.61
N ILE A 117 -1.61 -16.14 12.74
CA ILE A 117 -2.53 -17.26 12.82
C ILE A 117 -3.67 -16.87 13.73
N LEU A 118 -4.83 -16.54 13.17
CA LEU A 118 -5.99 -16.15 13.96
C LEU A 118 -7.29 -16.51 13.22
N GLY A 119 -8.18 -17.21 13.91
CA GLY A 119 -9.49 -17.58 13.41
C GLY A 119 -9.49 -18.74 12.43
N LYS A 120 -10.66 -19.04 11.89
CA LYS A 120 -10.86 -20.11 10.91
C LYS A 120 -10.29 -19.69 9.55
N ALA A 121 -9.06 -20.09 9.31
CA ALA A 121 -8.35 -19.79 8.07
C ALA A 121 -7.58 -21.01 7.58
N ASP A 122 -7.35 -21.08 6.28
CA ASP A 122 -6.58 -22.14 5.65
C ASP A 122 -5.11 -21.76 5.57
N TYR A 123 -4.25 -22.70 5.93
CA TYR A 123 -2.79 -22.56 5.84
C TYR A 123 -2.22 -23.69 4.98
N VAL A 124 -1.11 -23.43 4.34
CA VAL A 124 -0.29 -24.43 3.66
C VAL A 124 1.05 -24.54 4.37
N ILE A 125 1.43 -25.76 4.66
CA ILE A 125 2.73 -26.11 5.21
C ILE A 125 3.54 -26.74 4.10
N LEU A 126 4.76 -26.26 3.87
CA LEU A 126 5.70 -26.80 2.90
C LEU A 126 6.88 -27.40 3.64
N ALA A 127 7.42 -28.51 3.12
CA ALA A 127 8.68 -29.04 3.58
C ALA A 127 9.43 -29.76 2.44
N ALA A 128 10.76 -29.67 2.46
CA ALA A 128 11.62 -30.40 1.51
C ALA A 128 12.99 -30.69 2.12
N VAL A 129 13.59 -31.80 1.75
CA VAL A 129 14.98 -32.14 2.10
C VAL A 129 15.92 -31.09 1.50
N CYS A 130 16.92 -30.66 2.24
CA CYS A 130 17.93 -29.72 1.79
C CYS A 130 19.34 -30.20 2.15
N ASP A 131 20.35 -29.62 1.51
CA ASP A 131 21.75 -29.80 1.89
C ASP A 131 22.17 -28.84 3.02
N GLU A 132 23.41 -28.95 3.47
CA GLU A 132 24.02 -28.10 4.49
C GLU A 132 23.98 -26.60 4.16
N LYS A 133 23.81 -26.24 2.89
CA LYS A 133 23.69 -24.87 2.43
C LYS A 133 22.23 -24.40 2.35
N GLY A 134 21.25 -25.29 2.60
CA GLY A 134 19.82 -25.01 2.49
C GLY A 134 19.28 -25.13 1.06
N VAL A 135 20.04 -25.70 0.14
CA VAL A 135 19.56 -25.95 -1.23
C VAL A 135 18.66 -27.18 -1.24
N ILE A 136 17.46 -27.03 -1.76
CA ILE A 136 16.44 -28.10 -1.85
C ILE A 136 16.96 -29.22 -2.77
N LYS A 137 16.83 -30.48 -2.29
CA LYS A 137 17.33 -31.69 -2.94
C LYS A 137 16.24 -32.72 -3.28
N GLY A 138 15.04 -32.37 -3.36
CA GLY A 138 13.98 -33.33 -3.66
C GLY A 138 12.65 -32.67 -3.93
N GLU A 139 11.61 -33.48 -3.91
CA GLU A 139 10.25 -32.98 -4.07
C GLU A 139 9.84 -32.15 -2.85
N ILE A 140 9.08 -31.09 -3.10
CA ILE A 140 8.45 -30.32 -2.05
C ILE A 140 7.15 -31.02 -1.67
N THR A 141 7.04 -31.38 -0.41
CA THR A 141 5.82 -31.94 0.16
C THR A 141 5.00 -30.80 0.78
N SER A 142 3.69 -30.80 0.54
CA SER A 142 2.78 -29.81 1.12
C SER A 142 1.60 -30.47 1.79
N VAL A 143 1.09 -29.83 2.84
CA VAL A 143 -0.19 -30.19 3.49
C VAL A 143 -0.96 -28.92 3.81
N SER A 144 -2.27 -28.95 3.56
CA SER A 144 -3.16 -27.87 3.97
C SER A 144 -3.81 -28.20 5.28
N VAL A 145 -3.97 -27.19 6.13
CA VAL A 145 -4.64 -27.28 7.43
C VAL A 145 -5.60 -26.10 7.59
N THR A 146 -6.72 -26.34 8.27
CA THR A 146 -7.67 -25.27 8.63
C THR A 146 -7.65 -25.10 10.14
N THR A 147 -7.48 -23.88 10.62
CA THR A 147 -7.56 -23.55 12.04
C THR A 147 -9.01 -23.51 12.52
N LYS A 148 -9.23 -23.59 13.83
CA LYS A 148 -10.58 -23.55 14.42
C LYS A 148 -11.16 -22.14 14.38
N GLU A 149 -12.47 -22.02 14.60
CA GLU A 149 -13.13 -20.75 14.85
C GLU A 149 -12.62 -20.11 16.14
N VAL A 150 -12.62 -18.77 16.18
CA VAL A 150 -12.22 -18.03 17.38
C VAL A 150 -13.28 -18.19 18.45
N GLU A 151 -12.86 -18.55 19.65
CA GLU A 151 -13.67 -18.44 20.85
C GLU A 151 -13.30 -17.12 21.56
N TYR A 152 -14.22 -16.15 21.54
CA TYR A 152 -13.94 -14.82 22.11
C TYR A 152 -14.07 -14.83 23.63
N SER A 153 -13.18 -14.07 24.29
CA SER A 153 -13.30 -13.74 25.70
C SER A 153 -14.54 -12.86 25.93
N LYS A 154 -15.18 -13.02 27.10
CA LYS A 154 -16.29 -12.19 27.53
C LYS A 154 -15.86 -10.83 28.13
N ALA A 155 -14.56 -10.61 28.31
CA ALA A 155 -14.03 -9.35 28.79
C ALA A 155 -14.43 -8.20 27.86
N GLN A 156 -14.77 -7.06 28.44
CA GLN A 156 -15.28 -5.90 27.72
C GLN A 156 -14.21 -4.82 27.59
N ILE A 157 -14.30 -4.04 26.54
CA ILE A 157 -13.52 -2.80 26.37
C ILE A 157 -14.50 -1.68 26.07
N VAL A 158 -14.45 -0.62 26.87
CA VAL A 158 -15.25 0.59 26.64
C VAL A 158 -14.37 1.62 25.93
N VAL A 159 -14.89 2.18 24.85
CA VAL A 159 -14.22 3.21 24.03
C VAL A 159 -15.11 4.44 24.01
N GLU A 160 -14.59 5.55 24.51
CA GLU A 160 -15.31 6.84 24.59
C GLU A 160 -14.47 7.93 23.97
N GLN A 161 -15.06 8.79 23.16
CA GLN A 161 -14.36 9.96 22.63
C GLN A 161 -13.98 10.92 23.76
N ASP A 162 -12.72 11.36 23.80
CA ASP A 162 -12.22 12.40 24.70
C ASP A 162 -12.32 13.76 23.97
N LEU A 163 -13.44 14.46 24.16
CA LEU A 163 -13.72 15.73 23.47
C LEU A 163 -12.76 16.84 23.89
N ASP A 164 -12.23 16.79 25.12
CA ASP A 164 -11.30 17.83 25.62
C ASP A 164 -9.93 17.76 24.90
N LYS A 165 -9.57 16.58 24.38
CA LYS A 165 -8.31 16.36 23.67
C LYS A 165 -8.48 16.17 22.17
N THR A 166 -9.70 16.06 21.69
CA THR A 166 -10.00 16.00 20.25
C THR A 166 -9.95 17.41 19.67
N THR A 167 -9.20 17.57 18.58
CA THR A 167 -9.09 18.82 17.83
C THR A 167 -9.41 18.59 16.35
N SER A 168 -9.34 19.63 15.53
CA SER A 168 -9.48 19.50 14.07
C SER A 168 -8.43 18.57 13.44
N LEU A 169 -7.25 18.43 14.06
CA LEU A 169 -6.12 17.63 13.55
C LEU A 169 -5.75 16.46 14.48
N ALA A 170 -6.51 16.22 15.51
CA ALA A 170 -6.26 15.13 16.45
C ALA A 170 -7.56 14.47 16.89
N LEU A 171 -7.59 13.16 16.90
CA LEU A 171 -8.67 12.35 17.44
C LEU A 171 -8.21 11.70 18.73
N ALA A 172 -8.93 11.92 19.82
CA ALA A 172 -8.63 11.33 21.12
C ALA A 172 -9.77 10.45 21.61
N VAL A 173 -9.43 9.25 22.09
CA VAL A 173 -10.37 8.35 22.73
C VAL A 173 -9.82 7.84 24.06
N LYS A 174 -10.69 7.75 25.06
CA LYS A 174 -10.42 7.04 26.30
C LYS A 174 -10.82 5.59 26.12
N ILE A 175 -9.87 4.68 26.36
CA ILE A 175 -10.09 3.24 26.29
C ILE A 175 -10.00 2.68 27.70
N THR A 176 -11.05 1.97 28.11
CA THR A 176 -11.16 1.38 29.44
C THR A 176 -11.42 -0.13 29.27
N PRO A 177 -10.39 -0.98 29.31
CA PRO A 177 -10.54 -2.43 29.28
C PRO A 177 -10.95 -2.96 30.67
N ASP A 178 -11.60 -4.13 30.68
CA ASP A 178 -11.76 -4.94 31.89
C ASP A 178 -10.39 -5.33 32.44
N GLU A 179 -10.31 -5.61 33.78
CA GLU A 179 -9.07 -6.01 34.43
C GLU A 179 -8.45 -7.31 33.87
N ALA A 180 -9.26 -8.17 33.25
CA ALA A 180 -8.79 -9.40 32.64
C ALA A 180 -8.07 -9.20 31.30
N VAL A 181 -8.15 -7.99 30.69
CA VAL A 181 -7.52 -7.70 29.39
C VAL A 181 -6.07 -7.34 29.62
N ASP A 182 -5.17 -8.18 29.12
CA ASP A 182 -3.72 -7.98 29.26
C ASP A 182 -3.18 -6.90 28.34
N SER A 183 -3.71 -6.84 27.13
CA SER A 183 -3.36 -5.85 26.11
C SER A 183 -4.50 -5.63 25.12
N TYR A 184 -4.46 -4.53 24.40
CA TYR A 184 -5.45 -4.25 23.34
C TYR A 184 -4.81 -3.44 22.20
N TYR A 185 -5.46 -3.48 21.05
CA TYR A 185 -5.05 -2.82 19.82
C TYR A 185 -6.16 -1.89 19.37
N ALA A 186 -5.78 -0.68 18.91
CA ALA A 186 -6.74 0.35 18.53
C ALA A 186 -6.26 1.10 17.29
N VAL A 187 -7.12 1.21 16.27
CA VAL A 187 -6.84 1.91 15.01
C VAL A 187 -8.06 2.74 14.62
N PRO A 188 -7.89 4.03 14.27
CA PRO A 188 -8.92 4.84 13.65
C PRO A 188 -8.90 4.64 12.14
N PHE A 189 -10.05 4.50 11.54
CA PHE A 189 -10.27 4.52 10.09
C PHE A 189 -11.20 5.68 9.77
N GLU A 190 -11.00 6.37 8.65
CA GLU A 190 -12.08 7.21 8.13
C GLU A 190 -13.34 6.35 7.97
N LYS A 191 -14.48 6.84 8.44
CA LYS A 191 -15.70 6.04 8.52
C LYS A 191 -16.12 5.49 7.15
N ASP A 192 -16.05 6.31 6.10
CA ASP A 192 -16.44 5.89 4.76
C ASP A 192 -15.49 4.81 4.20
N ASP A 193 -14.18 4.93 4.48
CA ASP A 193 -13.19 3.91 4.11
C ASP A 193 -13.41 2.61 4.91
N TYR A 194 -13.75 2.73 6.19
CA TYR A 194 -14.09 1.58 7.03
C TYR A 194 -15.33 0.85 6.50
N GLU A 195 -16.39 1.57 6.22
CA GLU A 195 -17.65 0.99 5.73
C GLU A 195 -17.47 0.33 4.35
N LEU A 196 -16.64 0.90 3.49
CA LEU A 196 -16.40 0.38 2.15
C LEU A 196 -15.49 -0.86 2.13
N ASN A 197 -14.44 -0.87 2.95
CA ASN A 197 -13.34 -1.83 2.79
C ASN A 197 -13.19 -2.82 3.95
N TYR A 198 -13.72 -2.53 5.15
CA TYR A 198 -13.39 -3.30 6.36
C TYR A 198 -14.59 -3.82 7.14
N LYS A 199 -15.75 -3.16 7.05
CA LYS A 199 -16.93 -3.50 7.85
C LYS A 199 -17.40 -4.94 7.65
N ASP A 200 -17.36 -5.42 6.41
CA ASP A 200 -17.77 -6.78 6.04
C ASP A 200 -16.62 -7.78 6.03
N MET A 201 -15.41 -7.35 6.43
CA MET A 201 -14.26 -8.23 6.56
C MET A 201 -14.49 -9.23 7.69
N ALA A 202 -14.06 -10.48 7.49
CA ALA A 202 -14.10 -11.49 8.56
C ALA A 202 -13.36 -10.97 9.80
N ARG A 203 -13.95 -11.10 10.99
CA ARG A 203 -13.40 -10.56 12.25
C ARG A 203 -11.93 -10.96 12.50
N PRO A 204 -11.51 -12.22 12.30
CA PRO A 204 -10.11 -12.58 12.45
C PRO A 204 -9.17 -11.84 11.49
N GLU A 205 -9.58 -11.58 10.26
CA GLU A 205 -8.77 -10.82 9.30
C GLU A 205 -8.63 -9.35 9.70
N LEU A 206 -9.72 -8.76 10.20
CA LEU A 206 -9.68 -7.41 10.74
C LEU A 206 -8.74 -7.32 11.96
N MET A 207 -8.79 -8.31 12.87
CA MET A 207 -7.85 -8.38 14.01
C MET A 207 -6.40 -8.51 13.59
N LYS A 208 -6.09 -9.37 12.59
CA LYS A 208 -4.73 -9.49 12.02
C LYS A 208 -4.24 -8.15 11.47
N MET A 209 -5.13 -7.39 10.86
CA MET A 209 -4.81 -6.06 10.33
C MET A 209 -4.51 -5.07 11.46
N LEU A 210 -5.32 -5.06 12.55
CA LEU A 210 -5.05 -4.19 13.70
C LEU A 210 -3.70 -4.54 14.35
N LEU A 211 -3.35 -5.82 14.49
CA LEU A 211 -2.03 -6.27 14.96
C LEU A 211 -0.88 -5.71 14.10
N ARG A 212 -1.09 -5.58 12.81
CA ARG A 212 -0.07 -5.08 11.87
C ARG A 212 0.13 -3.56 11.94
N TYR A 213 -0.93 -2.82 12.26
CA TYR A 213 -0.94 -1.37 12.18
C TYR A 213 -0.97 -0.65 13.52
N SER A 214 -0.99 -1.37 14.63
CA SER A 214 -0.93 -0.74 15.96
C SER A 214 -0.04 -1.50 16.92
N GLU A 215 0.55 -0.76 17.84
CA GLU A 215 1.28 -1.32 18.98
C GLU A 215 0.30 -1.72 20.08
N PRO A 216 0.63 -2.77 20.87
CA PRO A 216 -0.20 -3.18 21.99
C PRO A 216 -0.26 -2.09 23.07
N LEU A 217 -1.46 -1.80 23.53
CA LEU A 217 -1.76 -0.87 24.62
C LEU A 217 -2.18 -1.66 25.85
N GLN A 218 -2.04 -1.08 27.06
CA GLN A 218 -2.39 -1.72 28.33
C GLN A 218 -3.07 -0.75 29.30
N GLY A 219 -3.96 -1.28 30.12
CA GLY A 219 -4.65 -0.53 31.15
C GLY A 219 -5.56 0.59 30.61
N VAL A 220 -6.08 1.39 31.50
CA VAL A 220 -6.92 2.55 31.14
C VAL A 220 -6.06 3.69 30.64
N GLN A 221 -6.29 4.16 29.41
CA GLN A 221 -5.57 5.31 28.88
C GLN A 221 -6.37 6.07 27.82
N THR A 222 -5.97 7.34 27.59
CA THR A 222 -6.41 8.11 26.44
C THR A 222 -5.38 7.96 25.30
N LYS A 223 -5.81 7.40 24.18
CA LYS A 223 -5.03 7.35 22.95
C LYS A 223 -5.36 8.56 22.09
N VAL A 224 -4.33 9.24 21.61
CA VAL A 224 -4.44 10.39 20.69
C VAL A 224 -3.77 10.01 19.38
N TRP A 225 -4.45 10.22 18.27
CA TRP A 225 -3.90 10.17 16.92
C TRP A 225 -3.86 11.59 16.37
N ASP A 226 -2.70 12.05 15.94
CA ASP A 226 -2.43 13.39 15.39
C ASP A 226 -1.82 13.32 13.98
N VAL A 227 -1.79 12.13 13.40
CA VAL A 227 -1.32 11.88 12.04
C VAL A 227 -2.45 11.27 11.22
N GLY A 228 -2.75 11.87 10.06
CA GLY A 228 -3.78 11.38 9.15
C GLY A 228 -5.21 11.71 9.59
N ILE A 229 -5.39 12.60 10.57
CA ILE A 229 -6.70 13.09 10.99
C ILE A 229 -7.04 14.35 10.18
N ALA A 230 -8.17 14.31 9.49
CA ALA A 230 -8.73 15.44 8.77
C ALA A 230 -9.78 16.18 9.63
N PRO A 231 -9.94 17.50 9.46
CA PRO A 231 -10.93 18.26 10.20
C PRO A 231 -12.37 17.82 9.89
N ASN A 232 -13.24 17.93 10.87
CA ASN A 232 -14.70 17.71 10.73
C ASN A 232 -15.06 16.36 10.08
N THR A 233 -14.27 15.32 10.35
CA THR A 233 -14.36 14.02 9.71
C THR A 233 -14.76 12.93 10.72
N ASP A 234 -15.67 12.06 10.33
CA ASP A 234 -16.07 10.90 11.11
C ASP A 234 -15.05 9.77 10.96
N TYR A 235 -14.65 9.18 12.08
CA TYR A 235 -13.77 8.04 12.17
C TYR A 235 -14.44 6.88 12.87
N CYS A 236 -14.24 5.66 12.38
CA CYS A 236 -14.54 4.44 13.11
C CYS A 236 -13.29 3.99 13.86
N VAL A 237 -13.27 4.11 15.18
CA VAL A 237 -12.21 3.57 16.03
C VAL A 237 -12.51 2.12 16.31
N VAL A 238 -11.65 1.23 15.84
CA VAL A 238 -11.79 -0.22 15.95
C VAL A 238 -10.81 -0.72 17.00
N VAL A 239 -11.30 -1.44 18.00
CA VAL A 239 -10.51 -1.91 19.15
C VAL A 239 -10.83 -3.38 19.43
N TYR A 240 -9.82 -4.18 19.74
CA TYR A 240 -9.99 -5.48 20.39
C TYR A 240 -8.85 -5.73 21.40
N GLY A 241 -9.11 -6.55 22.39
CA GLY A 241 -8.14 -6.91 23.42
C GLY A 241 -7.75 -8.38 23.39
N MET A 242 -6.77 -8.72 24.23
CA MET A 242 -6.31 -10.08 24.48
C MET A 242 -6.41 -10.39 25.97
N VAL A 243 -6.93 -11.58 26.27
CA VAL A 243 -6.92 -12.21 27.62
C VAL A 243 -6.11 -13.48 27.50
N GLY A 244 -4.83 -13.42 27.87
CA GLY A 244 -3.86 -14.44 27.45
C GLY A 244 -3.79 -14.52 25.94
N ASP A 245 -4.03 -15.69 25.38
CA ASP A 245 -4.04 -15.92 23.93
C ASP A 245 -5.46 -15.80 23.30
N VAL A 246 -6.50 -15.39 24.07
CA VAL A 246 -7.89 -15.34 23.63
C VAL A 246 -8.29 -13.89 23.33
N PRO A 247 -8.72 -13.56 22.10
CA PRO A 247 -9.17 -12.21 21.78
C PRO A 247 -10.55 -11.89 22.40
N THR A 248 -10.80 -10.61 22.65
CA THR A 248 -12.15 -10.11 22.93
C THR A 248 -12.91 -9.92 21.61
N GLU A 249 -14.21 -9.69 21.70
CA GLU A 249 -14.97 -9.15 20.57
C GLU A 249 -14.40 -7.81 20.13
N ILE A 250 -14.55 -7.49 18.84
CA ILE A 250 -14.17 -6.17 18.29
C ILE A 250 -15.20 -5.14 18.72
N VAL A 251 -14.72 -4.02 19.23
CA VAL A 251 -15.51 -2.83 19.54
C VAL A 251 -15.29 -1.80 18.43
N GLU A 252 -16.37 -1.28 17.89
CA GLU A 252 -16.41 -0.24 16.86
C GLU A 252 -17.09 1.00 17.46
N THR A 253 -16.39 2.13 17.48
CA THR A 253 -16.92 3.38 18.03
C THR A 253 -16.73 4.51 17.02
N VAL A 254 -17.82 5.17 16.66
CA VAL A 254 -17.75 6.34 15.78
C VAL A 254 -17.39 7.57 16.59
N CYS A 255 -16.34 8.25 16.20
CA CYS A 255 -15.83 9.49 16.78
C CYS A 255 -15.66 10.53 15.67
N ARG A 256 -15.78 11.81 16.00
CA ARG A 256 -15.63 12.89 15.03
C ARG A 256 -14.52 13.84 15.45
N SER A 257 -13.63 14.17 14.51
CA SER A 257 -12.63 15.22 14.72
C SER A 257 -13.28 16.60 14.82
N GLY A 258 -12.57 17.54 15.45
CA GLY A 258 -13.09 18.89 15.67
C GLY A 258 -13.27 19.69 14.38
N GLU A 259 -14.08 20.73 14.47
CA GLU A 259 -14.22 21.73 13.41
C GLU A 259 -12.92 22.52 13.23
N PRO A 260 -12.60 22.96 11.99
CA PRO A 260 -11.47 23.84 11.76
C PRO A 260 -11.57 25.12 12.59
N GLN A 261 -10.48 25.50 13.24
CA GLN A 261 -10.40 26.73 14.03
C GLN A 261 -9.89 27.91 13.18
N MET A 262 -9.18 27.61 12.10
CA MET A 262 -8.67 28.61 11.18
C MET A 262 -9.62 28.86 10.02
N ALA A 263 -9.50 30.03 9.40
CA ALA A 263 -10.24 30.32 8.18
C ALA A 263 -9.89 29.31 7.09
N LEU A 264 -10.90 28.85 6.36
CA LEU A 264 -10.73 27.92 5.25
C LEU A 264 -9.82 28.52 4.17
N PRO A 265 -8.96 27.73 3.56
CA PRO A 265 -8.18 28.19 2.43
C PRO A 265 -9.09 28.44 1.22
N THR A 266 -8.69 29.35 0.35
CA THR A 266 -9.30 29.54 -0.96
C THR A 266 -8.21 29.53 -2.03
N ILE A 267 -8.59 29.18 -3.26
CA ILE A 267 -7.70 29.16 -4.42
C ILE A 267 -8.45 29.57 -5.67
N GLU A 268 -7.87 30.50 -6.42
CA GLU A 268 -8.30 30.87 -7.78
C GLU A 268 -7.15 30.55 -8.74
N VAL A 269 -7.49 29.93 -9.85
CA VAL A 269 -6.55 29.59 -10.92
C VAL A 269 -7.05 30.19 -12.22
N THR A 270 -6.16 30.83 -12.96
CA THR A 270 -6.43 31.20 -14.36
C THR A 270 -5.34 30.63 -15.24
N ILE A 271 -5.72 30.20 -16.44
CA ILE A 271 -4.78 29.63 -17.41
C ILE A 271 -5.06 30.26 -18.78
N VAL A 272 -4.03 30.81 -19.40
CA VAL A 272 -4.14 31.46 -20.73
C VAL A 272 -3.00 31.02 -21.63
N PRO A 273 -3.20 30.98 -22.97
CA PRO A 273 -2.10 30.84 -23.92
C PRO A 273 -1.09 31.97 -23.76
N GLY A 274 0.18 31.69 -24.07
CA GLY A 274 1.20 32.72 -24.13
C GLY A 274 0.81 33.85 -25.11
N ASP A 275 1.32 35.05 -24.86
CA ASP A 275 0.98 36.28 -25.61
C ASP A 275 1.93 36.60 -26.77
N GLY A 276 2.92 35.75 -27.01
CA GLY A 276 3.94 35.94 -28.03
C GLY A 276 5.15 36.77 -27.57
N THR A 277 5.13 37.29 -26.33
CA THR A 277 6.26 38.03 -25.76
C THR A 277 7.22 37.10 -25.02
N ASP A 278 8.48 37.47 -24.86
CA ASP A 278 9.50 36.79 -24.06
C ASP A 278 9.62 35.27 -24.27
N GLY A 279 9.29 34.79 -25.50
CA GLY A 279 9.34 33.37 -25.84
C GLY A 279 8.13 32.56 -25.40
N TYR A 280 7.03 33.21 -25.02
CA TYR A 280 5.76 32.60 -24.72
C TYR A 280 4.89 32.44 -25.97
N ASP A 281 5.31 31.58 -26.90
CA ASP A 281 4.57 31.24 -28.12
C ASP A 281 3.17 30.70 -27.77
N PRO A 282 2.06 31.34 -28.20
CA PRO A 282 0.69 30.91 -27.88
C PRO A 282 0.36 29.50 -28.39
N HIS A 283 1.10 29.00 -29.38
CA HIS A 283 0.93 27.65 -29.92
C HIS A 283 1.63 26.58 -29.05
N LYS A 284 2.55 26.99 -28.16
CA LYS A 284 3.43 26.08 -27.42
C LYS A 284 3.63 26.45 -25.95
N SER A 285 2.86 27.42 -25.46
CA SER A 285 2.95 27.80 -24.05
C SER A 285 1.61 28.14 -23.44
N LEU A 286 1.49 27.88 -22.16
CA LEU A 286 0.39 28.28 -21.28
C LEU A 286 0.98 28.98 -20.05
N ILE A 287 0.30 30.03 -19.61
CA ILE A 287 0.62 30.81 -18.41
C ILE A 287 -0.47 30.54 -17.40
N VAL A 288 -0.09 30.09 -16.22
CA VAL A 288 -0.98 29.77 -15.10
C VAL A 288 -0.75 30.79 -14.00
N THR A 289 -1.79 31.50 -13.59
CA THR A 289 -1.76 32.39 -12.44
C THR A 289 -2.59 31.77 -11.31
N MET A 290 -2.04 31.75 -10.11
CA MET A 290 -2.63 31.13 -8.92
C MET A 290 -2.71 32.18 -7.82
N LYS A 291 -3.89 32.38 -7.23
CA LYS A 291 -4.13 33.25 -6.07
C LYS A 291 -4.79 32.46 -4.96
N ALA A 292 -4.27 32.57 -3.77
CA ALA A 292 -4.80 31.86 -2.63
C ALA A 292 -5.03 32.79 -1.43
N ALA A 293 -5.85 32.36 -0.51
CA ALA A 293 -5.93 32.94 0.83
C ALA A 293 -5.90 31.82 1.87
N ASN A 294 -5.34 32.11 3.05
CA ASN A 294 -5.22 31.19 4.18
C ASN A 294 -4.51 29.86 3.84
N ALA A 295 -3.65 29.84 2.84
CA ALA A 295 -2.87 28.68 2.42
C ALA A 295 -1.49 28.66 3.09
N SER A 296 -1.03 27.46 3.48
CA SER A 296 0.31 27.21 4.04
C SER A 296 1.09 26.16 3.27
N SER A 297 0.42 25.37 2.45
CA SER A 297 1.01 24.34 1.59
C SER A 297 0.11 24.05 0.40
N GLY A 298 0.59 23.30 -0.58
CA GLY A 298 -0.23 22.94 -1.72
C GLY A 298 0.47 21.98 -2.69
N TYR A 299 -0.28 21.55 -3.67
CA TYR A 299 0.17 20.71 -4.79
C TYR A 299 -0.35 21.26 -6.10
N TYR A 300 0.47 21.14 -7.13
CA TYR A 300 0.20 21.60 -8.48
C TYR A 300 0.26 20.43 -9.46
N TYR A 301 -0.84 20.14 -10.14
CA TYR A 301 -0.94 19.14 -11.20
C TYR A 301 -1.16 19.85 -12.55
N PHE A 302 -0.40 19.44 -13.57
CA PHE A 302 -0.53 19.91 -14.94
C PHE A 302 -0.29 18.75 -15.90
N ASP A 303 -1.25 18.48 -16.78
CA ASP A 303 -1.12 17.44 -17.79
C ASP A 303 -2.05 17.72 -18.99
N THR A 304 -1.92 16.92 -20.05
CA THR A 304 -2.89 16.93 -21.13
C THR A 304 -4.24 16.42 -20.62
N LYS A 305 -5.32 16.91 -21.21
CA LYS A 305 -6.67 16.44 -20.88
C LYS A 305 -6.82 14.93 -21.07
N SER A 306 -6.18 14.37 -22.10
CA SER A 306 -6.20 12.92 -22.37
C SER A 306 -5.60 12.10 -21.22
N ASN A 307 -4.43 12.53 -20.68
CA ASN A 307 -3.81 11.85 -19.54
C ASN A 307 -4.63 12.03 -18.26
N TYR A 308 -5.20 13.22 -18.07
CA TYR A 308 -6.10 13.47 -16.95
C TYR A 308 -7.33 12.52 -16.99
N GLU A 309 -8.00 12.39 -18.15
CA GLU A 309 -9.15 11.49 -18.31
C GLU A 309 -8.76 10.02 -18.06
N ALA A 310 -7.62 9.59 -18.57
CA ALA A 310 -7.09 8.25 -18.27
C ALA A 310 -6.85 8.02 -16.78
N ASN A 311 -6.33 9.02 -16.07
CA ASN A 311 -6.14 8.93 -14.62
C ASN A 311 -7.47 8.80 -13.86
N LEU A 312 -8.53 9.49 -14.32
CA LEU A 312 -9.87 9.32 -13.74
C LEU A 312 -10.41 7.90 -13.94
N GLU A 313 -10.18 7.29 -15.12
CA GLU A 313 -10.56 5.90 -15.38
C GLU A 313 -9.83 4.89 -14.48
N TYR A 314 -8.61 5.21 -14.05
CA TYR A 314 -7.87 4.44 -13.02
C TYR A 314 -8.36 4.68 -11.59
N GLY A 315 -9.39 5.50 -11.40
CA GLY A 315 -10.03 5.74 -10.10
C GLY A 315 -9.39 6.87 -9.29
N TYR A 316 -8.54 7.72 -9.88
CA TYR A 316 -8.11 8.96 -9.26
C TYR A 316 -9.22 10.01 -9.35
N THR A 317 -9.19 11.01 -8.46
CA THR A 317 -10.15 12.13 -8.44
C THR A 317 -9.39 13.46 -8.50
N ASP A 318 -10.11 14.55 -8.73
CA ASP A 318 -9.51 15.89 -8.70
C ASP A 318 -8.79 16.18 -7.38
N GLU A 319 -9.30 15.64 -6.25
CA GLU A 319 -8.70 15.80 -4.93
C GLU A 319 -7.42 14.99 -4.75
N THR A 320 -7.34 13.81 -5.38
CA THR A 320 -6.22 12.89 -5.20
C THR A 320 -5.09 13.09 -6.23
N LEU A 321 -5.42 13.56 -7.44
CA LEU A 321 -4.45 13.76 -8.52
C LEU A 321 -3.30 14.70 -8.15
N PRO A 322 -3.53 15.91 -7.58
CA PRO A 322 -2.44 16.83 -7.27
C PRO A 322 -1.44 16.24 -6.29
N LYS A 323 -1.91 15.50 -5.28
CA LYS A 323 -1.04 14.89 -4.28
C LYS A 323 -0.29 13.65 -4.80
N ASN A 324 -0.88 12.88 -5.72
CA ASN A 324 -0.30 11.62 -6.19
C ASN A 324 0.61 11.79 -7.41
N TYR A 325 0.29 12.72 -8.31
CA TYR A 325 0.99 12.94 -9.59
C TYR A 325 1.45 14.37 -9.79
N GLY A 326 1.00 15.31 -8.97
CA GLY A 326 1.43 16.70 -9.00
C GLY A 326 2.75 16.92 -8.26
N ASN A 327 3.23 18.14 -8.32
CA ASN A 327 4.41 18.59 -7.60
C ASN A 327 3.99 19.39 -6.36
N PRO A 328 4.66 19.23 -5.22
CA PRO A 328 4.46 20.12 -4.09
C PRO A 328 4.82 21.56 -4.48
N ILE A 329 4.00 22.52 -4.05
CA ILE A 329 4.25 23.94 -4.24
C ILE A 329 5.26 24.37 -3.16
N ASP A 330 6.36 24.96 -3.56
CA ASP A 330 7.39 25.45 -2.63
C ASP A 330 6.88 26.64 -1.80
N SER A 331 7.54 26.90 -0.68
CA SER A 331 7.12 27.93 0.28
C SER A 331 7.17 29.35 -0.31
N GLU A 332 8.09 29.63 -1.23
CA GLU A 332 8.20 30.93 -1.88
C GLU A 332 7.00 31.16 -2.82
N SER A 333 6.63 30.15 -3.59
CA SER A 333 5.43 30.17 -4.44
C SER A 333 4.15 30.31 -3.61
N ILE A 334 4.04 29.66 -2.45
CA ILE A 334 2.89 29.86 -1.52
C ILE A 334 2.80 31.32 -1.09
N VAL A 335 3.92 31.96 -0.71
CA VAL A 335 3.92 33.37 -0.32
C VAL A 335 3.45 34.25 -1.49
N LEU A 336 3.93 34.01 -2.70
CA LEU A 336 3.49 34.76 -3.89
C LEU A 336 2.00 34.56 -4.19
N MET A 337 1.45 33.37 -3.97
CA MET A 337 0.02 33.10 -4.15
C MET A 337 -0.86 33.93 -3.19
N LEU A 338 -0.34 34.31 -2.04
CA LEU A 338 -1.05 35.14 -1.06
C LEU A 338 -1.04 36.64 -1.39
N GLU A 339 -0.19 37.05 -2.34
CA GLU A 339 -0.13 38.44 -2.81
C GLU A 339 -1.21 38.73 -3.86
N PRO A 340 -1.62 40.01 -4.06
CA PRO A 340 -2.69 40.37 -5.00
C PRO A 340 -2.43 39.96 -6.44
N GLU A 341 -1.18 39.93 -6.87
CA GLU A 341 -0.78 39.52 -8.22
C GLU A 341 -0.83 38.00 -8.40
N GLY A 342 -0.63 37.25 -7.32
CA GLY A 342 -0.55 35.78 -7.30
C GLY A 342 0.79 35.25 -7.80
N ALA A 343 0.94 33.92 -7.70
CA ALA A 343 2.08 33.21 -8.28
C ALA A 343 1.82 32.89 -9.75
N VAL A 344 2.86 33.04 -10.58
CA VAL A 344 2.78 32.73 -12.01
C VAL A 344 3.69 31.55 -12.33
N ASN A 345 3.11 30.51 -12.93
CA ASN A 345 3.84 29.38 -13.50
C ASN A 345 3.67 29.36 -15.02
N SER A 346 4.71 29.02 -15.75
CA SER A 346 4.68 28.99 -17.21
C SER A 346 5.15 27.66 -17.76
N HIS A 347 4.33 27.09 -18.62
CA HIS A 347 4.63 25.86 -19.35
C HIS A 347 5.03 26.20 -20.79
N ARG A 348 6.16 25.68 -21.23
CA ARG A 348 6.70 25.90 -22.57
C ARG A 348 6.91 24.58 -23.28
N LYS A 349 7.10 24.62 -24.61
CA LYS A 349 7.30 23.44 -25.47
C LYS A 349 6.11 22.46 -25.45
N LEU A 350 4.94 22.99 -25.25
CA LEU A 350 3.68 22.24 -25.32
C LEU A 350 3.32 21.89 -26.77
N HIS A 351 2.41 20.96 -26.95
CA HIS A 351 1.87 20.63 -28.26
C HIS A 351 0.85 21.67 -28.70
N PRO A 352 0.89 22.13 -29.97
CA PRO A 352 -0.15 23.00 -30.52
C PRO A 352 -1.53 22.33 -30.52
N ASP A 353 -2.60 23.17 -30.48
CA ASP A 353 -3.99 22.73 -30.53
C ASP A 353 -4.32 21.61 -29.53
N THR A 354 -3.67 21.62 -28.38
CA THR A 354 -3.81 20.59 -27.35
C THR A 354 -4.45 21.18 -26.10
N GLU A 355 -5.43 20.47 -25.54
CA GLU A 355 -6.10 20.86 -24.30
C GLU A 355 -5.34 20.32 -23.10
N TYR A 356 -5.10 21.17 -22.11
CA TYR A 356 -4.40 20.90 -20.87
C TYR A 356 -5.29 21.17 -19.68
N VAL A 357 -5.06 20.43 -18.59
CA VAL A 357 -5.75 20.56 -17.31
C VAL A 357 -4.74 21.01 -16.27
N VAL A 358 -5.11 22.00 -15.49
CA VAL A 358 -4.42 22.41 -14.25
C VAL A 358 -5.33 22.09 -13.08
N ILE A 359 -4.79 21.46 -12.05
CA ILE A 359 -5.47 21.31 -10.76
C ILE A 359 -4.51 21.80 -9.68
N VAL A 360 -4.96 22.74 -8.88
CA VAL A 360 -4.20 23.25 -7.74
C VAL A 360 -4.99 22.97 -6.48
N SER A 361 -4.37 22.28 -5.54
CA SER A 361 -4.90 22.10 -4.19
C SER A 361 -4.03 22.85 -3.20
N VAL A 362 -4.63 23.60 -2.29
CA VAL A 362 -3.96 24.30 -1.21
C VAL A 362 -4.55 23.89 0.13
N ALA A 363 -3.72 23.86 1.15
CA ALA A 363 -4.17 23.56 2.52
C ALA A 363 -3.69 24.63 3.49
N ASN A 364 -4.51 24.90 4.55
CA ASN A 364 -4.07 25.67 5.69
C ASN A 364 -3.26 24.81 6.68
N THR A 365 -2.77 25.38 7.78
CA THR A 365 -2.00 24.64 8.79
C THR A 365 -2.82 23.62 9.58
N GLU A 366 -4.14 23.67 9.53
CA GLU A 366 -5.04 22.69 10.11
C GLU A 366 -5.41 21.57 9.14
N GLY A 367 -4.87 21.57 7.89
CA GLY A 367 -5.11 20.55 6.90
C GLY A 367 -6.44 20.69 6.15
N SER A 368 -7.22 21.76 6.38
CA SER A 368 -8.39 22.06 5.53
C SER A 368 -7.91 22.37 4.13
N VAL A 369 -8.60 21.83 3.11
CA VAL A 369 -8.16 21.89 1.71
C VAL A 369 -9.14 22.67 0.85
N ALA A 370 -8.62 23.49 -0.07
CA ALA A 370 -9.35 24.04 -1.19
C ALA A 370 -8.71 23.60 -2.50
N LEU A 371 -9.53 23.47 -3.55
CA LEU A 371 -9.12 23.00 -4.85
C LEU A 371 -9.70 23.87 -5.95
N ALA A 372 -8.90 24.17 -6.97
CA ALA A 372 -9.35 24.78 -8.22
C ALA A 372 -8.86 23.97 -9.42
N LYS A 373 -9.70 23.84 -10.42
CA LYS A 373 -9.39 23.16 -11.70
C LYS A 373 -9.76 24.05 -12.87
N GLU A 374 -8.83 24.20 -13.80
CA GLU A 374 -9.03 24.95 -15.03
C GLU A 374 -8.50 24.17 -16.24
N LEU A 375 -9.10 24.47 -17.40
CA LEU A 375 -8.69 23.92 -18.69
C LEU A 375 -8.33 25.04 -19.64
N ALA A 376 -7.27 24.83 -20.41
CA ALA A 376 -6.95 25.71 -21.53
C ALA A 376 -6.38 24.92 -22.71
N ARG A 377 -6.54 25.49 -23.87
CA ARG A 377 -6.01 24.95 -25.12
C ARG A 377 -4.91 25.86 -25.67
N THR A 378 -3.78 25.30 -26.07
CA THR A 378 -2.77 26.01 -26.86
C THR A 378 -3.35 26.39 -28.21
N ALA A 379 -2.92 27.54 -28.77
CA ALA A 379 -3.39 27.98 -30.07
C ALA A 379 -3.05 26.98 -31.18
N THR A 380 -3.88 26.93 -32.22
CA THR A 380 -3.61 26.13 -33.42
C THR A 380 -2.37 26.69 -34.13
N ALA A 381 -1.42 25.82 -34.45
CA ALA A 381 -0.23 26.26 -35.18
C ALA A 381 -0.65 26.89 -36.55
N PRO A 382 -0.01 28.01 -36.97
CA PRO A 382 -0.30 28.55 -38.29
C PRO A 382 0.03 27.50 -39.35
N MET A 383 -0.86 27.33 -40.32
CA MET A 383 -0.56 26.50 -41.48
C MET A 383 0.67 27.08 -42.19
N LEU A 384 1.73 26.25 -42.25
CA LEU A 384 2.85 26.63 -43.11
C LEU A 384 2.33 26.88 -44.51
N PRO A 385 2.71 27.99 -45.19
CA PRO A 385 2.36 28.15 -46.57
C PRO A 385 2.80 26.92 -47.36
N PRO A 386 2.04 26.47 -48.35
CA PRO A 386 2.45 25.35 -49.19
C PRO A 386 3.87 25.62 -49.70
N VAL A 387 4.76 24.67 -49.47
CA VAL A 387 6.11 24.76 -50.08
C VAL A 387 5.90 24.75 -51.57
N GLU A 388 6.09 25.92 -52.23
CA GLU A 388 6.15 25.96 -53.66
C GLU A 388 7.28 25.02 -54.08
N SER A 389 6.94 23.88 -54.68
CA SER A 389 7.91 22.98 -55.29
C SER A 389 8.57 23.76 -56.43
N GLU A 390 9.73 24.34 -56.20
CA GLU A 390 10.54 24.78 -57.31
C GLU A 390 10.79 23.57 -58.21
N LEU A 391 10.10 23.57 -59.33
CA LEU A 391 10.36 22.65 -60.43
C LEU A 391 11.86 22.79 -60.80
N PHE A 392 12.65 21.80 -60.44
CA PHE A 392 13.98 21.61 -61.02
C PHE A 392 13.79 21.46 -62.54
N THR A 393 13.92 22.54 -63.27
CA THR A 393 14.04 22.54 -64.73
C THR A 393 15.44 21.98 -65.02
N THR A 394 15.49 20.72 -65.37
CA THR A 394 16.68 20.07 -65.91
C THR A 394 17.04 20.73 -67.22
N LEU A 395 18.14 21.47 -67.22
CA LEU A 395 18.79 21.92 -68.45
C LEU A 395 19.45 20.68 -69.09
N GLN A 396 19.04 20.42 -70.31
CA GLN A 396 19.74 19.53 -71.25
C GLN A 396 21.07 20.11 -71.72
#